data_f2dbd3c052f43387e6ab0ec218a84a69
#
_entry.id   f2dbd3c052f43387e6ab0ec218a84a69
#
_cell.length_a   1.000
_cell.length_b   1.000
_cell.length_c   1.000
_cell.angle_alpha   90.00
_cell.angle_beta   90.00
_cell.angle_gamma   90.00
#
_symmetry.space_group_name_H-M   'P 1'
#
loop_
_entity.id
_entity.type
_entity.pdbx_description
1 polymer ?
#
loop_
_entity_poly.entity_id
_entity_poly.type
_entity_poly.pdbx_seq_one_letter_code
_entity_poly.pdbx_strand_id
1 'polypeptide(L)'
;MNIKQLFVFSAVVLLLSSCFNNNEGRIIASVNEKDLMLEEVLEEMPIQIEDSSFFVERYMNDWIRKQLMIYHAEINLSSAIQNYEKQIKEYRASLLIYAYQQELINQNFDTSISLKQVTDYYNQYKDEFKLSKNIFKGRFIVVDRSAPKLINLNKWYKSDTESSLEDLNDYCQQFAKEYYLEDDRWQYFSIFNQKLPEFIIEESYFLENTKGVVFEDDNLRYYVFIKDYLINGSISPLEMEQEKIKNVLLNKNKIEYLKQLEDELYQNGLALKKIKIY
;
A
#
# COMPACT_ATOMS: atom_id res chain seq x y z
N MET A 1 -8.03 68.36 -40.40
CA MET A 1 -8.45 66.94 -40.33
C MET A 1 -9.96 66.97 -40.20
N ASN A 2 -10.66 66.53 -41.25
CA ASN A 2 -12.13 66.75 -41.38
C ASN A 2 -12.92 65.84 -40.41
N ILE A 3 -13.89 66.38 -39.73
CA ILE A 3 -14.79 65.71 -38.78
C ILE A 3 -15.41 64.43 -39.35
N LYS A 4 -15.56 64.32 -40.66
CA LYS A 4 -16.04 63.13 -41.39
C LYS A 4 -15.02 61.97 -41.34
N GLN A 5 -13.73 62.24 -41.31
CA GLN A 5 -12.67 61.21 -41.21
C GLN A 5 -12.53 60.67 -39.78
N LEU A 6 -12.86 61.52 -38.78
CA LEU A 6 -12.88 61.09 -37.37
C LEU A 6 -14.04 60.12 -37.08
N PHE A 7 -15.20 60.32 -37.70
CA PHE A 7 -16.37 59.44 -37.54
C PHE A 7 -16.18 58.07 -38.24
N VAL A 8 -15.52 58.03 -39.36
CA VAL A 8 -15.25 56.77 -40.07
C VAL A 8 -14.19 55.94 -39.29
N PHE A 9 -13.19 56.60 -38.70
CA PHE A 9 -12.18 55.90 -37.90
C PHE A 9 -12.73 55.37 -36.57
N SER A 10 -13.70 56.11 -35.94
CA SER A 10 -14.39 55.66 -34.72
C SER A 10 -15.35 54.51 -35.00
N ALA A 11 -16.00 54.42 -36.15
CA ALA A 11 -16.91 53.35 -36.52
C ALA A 11 -16.16 52.02 -36.86
N VAL A 12 -14.90 52.11 -37.41
CA VAL A 12 -14.08 50.95 -37.71
C VAL A 12 -13.45 50.34 -36.46
N VAL A 13 -13.16 51.14 -35.41
CA VAL A 13 -12.62 50.62 -34.10
C VAL A 13 -13.71 49.92 -33.30
N LEU A 14 -15.00 50.29 -33.46
CA LEU A 14 -16.13 49.61 -32.78
C LEU A 14 -16.50 48.25 -33.40
N LEU A 15 -16.07 47.95 -34.61
CA LEU A 15 -16.30 46.65 -35.25
C LEU A 15 -15.22 45.60 -34.96
N LEU A 16 -14.10 45.96 -34.30
CA LEU A 16 -13.00 45.04 -33.96
C LEU A 16 -13.11 44.51 -32.51
N SER A 17 -14.04 44.93 -31.70
CA SER A 17 -14.24 44.46 -30.33
C SER A 17 -15.27 43.34 -30.19
N SER A 18 -15.69 42.70 -31.28
CA SER A 18 -16.67 41.59 -31.26
C SER A 18 -16.02 40.21 -31.48
N CYS A 19 -14.77 40.05 -31.13
CA CYS A 19 -14.20 38.71 -30.92
C CYS A 19 -13.99 38.48 -29.41
N PHE A 20 -15.08 38.48 -28.66
CA PHE A 20 -15.10 37.78 -27.39
C PHE A 20 -15.07 36.30 -27.71
N ASN A 21 -13.94 35.70 -27.49
CA ASN A 21 -13.75 34.26 -27.61
C ASN A 21 -14.60 33.61 -26.50
N ASN A 22 -15.86 33.33 -26.79
CA ASN A 22 -16.66 32.42 -25.99
C ASN A 22 -16.02 31.02 -26.21
N ASN A 23 -15.14 30.64 -25.32
CA ASN A 23 -14.85 29.23 -25.10
C ASN A 23 -16.08 28.61 -24.40
N GLU A 24 -17.24 28.68 -25.06
CA GLU A 24 -18.32 27.77 -24.70
C GLU A 24 -17.88 26.38 -25.14
N GLY A 25 -17.61 25.51 -24.14
CA GLY A 25 -17.24 24.12 -24.39
C GLY A 25 -18.25 23.44 -25.31
N ARG A 26 -17.85 22.42 -26.02
CA ARG A 26 -18.73 21.72 -26.94
C ARG A 26 -19.73 20.85 -26.19
N ILE A 27 -21.00 21.21 -26.19
CA ILE A 27 -22.09 20.39 -25.66
C ILE A 27 -22.22 19.13 -26.55
N ILE A 28 -22.18 17.95 -25.95
CA ILE A 28 -22.34 16.65 -26.62
C ILE A 28 -23.61 15.92 -26.24
N ALA A 29 -24.22 16.22 -25.12
CA ALA A 29 -25.52 15.72 -24.72
C ALA A 29 -26.23 16.74 -23.80
N SER A 30 -27.58 16.71 -23.78
CA SER A 30 -28.40 17.50 -22.85
C SER A 30 -29.55 16.65 -22.34
N VAL A 31 -29.81 16.74 -21.04
CA VAL A 31 -31.00 16.14 -20.40
C VAL A 31 -31.66 17.23 -19.54
N ASN A 32 -32.85 17.67 -19.95
CA ASN A 32 -33.53 18.84 -19.39
C ASN A 32 -32.62 20.10 -19.45
N GLU A 33 -32.32 20.72 -18.29
CA GLU A 33 -31.49 21.94 -18.18
C GLU A 33 -30.02 21.62 -17.89
N LYS A 34 -29.61 20.34 -17.96
CA LYS A 34 -28.22 19.91 -17.70
C LYS A 34 -27.56 19.53 -19.01
N ASP A 35 -26.40 20.10 -19.26
CA ASP A 35 -25.58 19.85 -20.42
C ASP A 35 -24.33 19.04 -20.01
N LEU A 36 -23.89 18.17 -20.90
CA LEU A 36 -22.60 17.47 -20.82
C LEU A 36 -21.65 18.09 -21.84
N MET A 37 -20.54 18.60 -21.34
CA MET A 37 -19.49 19.16 -22.19
C MET A 37 -18.51 18.08 -22.63
N LEU A 38 -17.99 18.19 -23.84
CA LEU A 38 -16.96 17.28 -24.34
C LEU A 38 -15.70 17.33 -23.47
N GLU A 39 -15.34 18.51 -23.01
CA GLU A 39 -14.18 18.77 -22.15
C GLU A 39 -14.25 17.97 -20.85
N GLU A 40 -15.42 17.90 -20.21
CA GLU A 40 -15.64 17.10 -18.99
C GLU A 40 -15.38 15.61 -19.25
N VAL A 41 -15.78 15.11 -20.43
CA VAL A 41 -15.57 13.71 -20.79
C VAL A 41 -14.09 13.42 -21.08
N LEU A 42 -13.40 14.40 -21.70
CA LEU A 42 -11.97 14.26 -22.01
C LEU A 42 -11.08 14.30 -20.76
N GLU A 43 -11.46 15.07 -19.72
CA GLU A 43 -10.76 15.08 -18.42
C GLU A 43 -10.82 13.73 -17.69
N GLU A 44 -11.94 13.00 -17.85
CA GLU A 44 -12.10 11.66 -17.24
C GLU A 44 -11.53 10.53 -18.11
N MET A 45 -11.01 10.86 -19.31
CA MET A 45 -10.51 9.84 -20.23
C MET A 45 -9.12 9.33 -19.82
N PRO A 46 -8.92 8.01 -19.70
CA PRO A 46 -7.60 7.43 -19.42
C PRO A 46 -6.55 7.81 -20.46
N ILE A 47 -5.32 8.06 -20.03
CA ILE A 47 -4.19 8.46 -20.91
C ILE A 47 -3.90 7.42 -22.00
N GLN A 48 -4.15 6.13 -21.72
CA GLN A 48 -3.95 5.04 -22.67
C GLN A 48 -5.30 4.41 -23.02
N ILE A 49 -5.95 4.90 -24.07
CA ILE A 49 -7.19 4.35 -24.58
C ILE A 49 -7.05 4.04 -26.06
N GLU A 50 -7.46 2.83 -26.48
CA GLU A 50 -7.38 2.38 -27.90
C GLU A 50 -8.39 3.09 -28.79
N ASP A 51 -9.61 3.37 -28.27
CA ASP A 51 -10.68 4.03 -29.02
C ASP A 51 -11.35 5.14 -28.16
N SER A 52 -10.93 6.36 -28.41
CA SER A 52 -11.44 7.55 -27.75
C SER A 52 -12.91 7.83 -28.11
N SER A 53 -13.32 7.49 -29.33
CA SER A 53 -14.69 7.72 -29.81
C SER A 53 -15.66 6.82 -29.08
N PHE A 54 -15.31 5.55 -28.93
CA PHE A 54 -16.11 4.58 -28.16
C PHE A 54 -16.22 4.97 -26.68
N PHE A 55 -15.12 5.49 -26.08
CA PHE A 55 -15.15 5.99 -24.72
C PHE A 55 -16.15 7.14 -24.55
N VAL A 56 -16.08 8.16 -25.43
CA VAL A 56 -16.96 9.33 -25.39
C VAL A 56 -18.43 8.90 -25.55
N GLU A 57 -18.73 8.01 -26.50
CA GLU A 57 -20.08 7.51 -26.73
C GLU A 57 -20.61 6.75 -25.50
N ARG A 58 -19.83 5.86 -24.92
CA ARG A 58 -20.19 5.11 -23.73
C ARG A 58 -20.43 6.05 -22.53
N TYR A 59 -19.50 6.96 -22.27
CA TYR A 59 -19.61 7.94 -21.17
C TYR A 59 -20.88 8.79 -21.32
N MET A 60 -21.14 9.31 -22.52
CA MET A 60 -22.32 10.09 -22.84
C MET A 60 -23.62 9.29 -22.59
N ASN A 61 -23.68 8.04 -23.04
CA ASN A 61 -24.85 7.18 -22.82
C ASN A 61 -25.08 6.89 -21.33
N ASP A 62 -24.03 6.62 -20.57
CA ASP A 62 -24.10 6.37 -19.13
C ASP A 62 -24.53 7.65 -18.39
N TRP A 63 -24.01 8.82 -18.79
CA TRP A 63 -24.39 10.11 -18.24
C TRP A 63 -25.87 10.42 -18.49
N ILE A 64 -26.37 10.23 -19.73
CA ILE A 64 -27.78 10.41 -20.07
C ILE A 64 -28.68 9.53 -19.20
N ARG A 65 -28.38 8.24 -19.08
CA ARG A 65 -29.13 7.32 -18.23
C ARG A 65 -29.14 7.75 -16.76
N LYS A 66 -28.01 8.20 -16.26
CA LYS A 66 -27.87 8.74 -14.89
C LYS A 66 -28.73 9.99 -14.69
N GLN A 67 -28.69 10.95 -15.62
CA GLN A 67 -29.49 12.17 -15.50
C GLN A 67 -31.00 11.88 -15.56
N LEU A 68 -31.43 10.99 -16.44
CA LEU A 68 -32.83 10.54 -16.50
C LEU A 68 -33.26 9.86 -15.19
N MET A 69 -32.43 9.02 -14.60
CA MET A 69 -32.74 8.39 -13.32
C MET A 69 -32.86 9.41 -12.19
N ILE A 70 -31.94 10.40 -12.14
CA ILE A 70 -31.97 11.51 -11.16
C ILE A 70 -33.28 12.30 -11.34
N TYR A 71 -33.62 12.66 -12.56
CA TYR A 71 -34.87 13.42 -12.85
C TYR A 71 -36.10 12.62 -12.38
N HIS A 72 -36.19 11.34 -12.70
CA HIS A 72 -37.31 10.52 -12.22
C HIS A 72 -37.34 10.35 -10.70
N ALA A 73 -36.16 10.30 -10.04
CA ALA A 73 -36.09 10.28 -8.60
C ALA A 73 -36.60 11.61 -7.99
N GLU A 74 -36.21 12.75 -8.55
CA GLU A 74 -36.60 14.07 -8.10
C GLU A 74 -38.11 14.30 -8.18
N ILE A 75 -38.79 13.80 -9.23
CA ILE A 75 -40.24 13.94 -9.38
C ILE A 75 -41.07 12.92 -8.61
N ASN A 76 -40.52 11.76 -8.29
CA ASN A 76 -41.26 10.66 -7.66
C ASN A 76 -41.00 10.49 -6.17
N LEU A 77 -39.90 11.02 -5.64
CA LEU A 77 -39.57 10.92 -4.22
C LEU A 77 -40.11 12.16 -3.45
N SER A 78 -40.49 11.94 -2.21
CA SER A 78 -40.86 13.06 -1.34
C SER A 78 -39.67 13.96 -1.02
N SER A 79 -39.89 15.25 -0.79
CA SER A 79 -38.84 16.20 -0.41
C SER A 79 -38.06 15.80 0.86
N ALA A 80 -38.68 15.06 1.76
CA ALA A 80 -37.99 14.53 2.95
C ALA A 80 -36.92 13.48 2.62
N ILE A 81 -37.13 12.70 1.56
CA ILE A 81 -36.16 11.71 1.08
C ILE A 81 -35.07 12.35 0.23
N GLN A 82 -35.42 13.47 -0.44
CA GLN A 82 -34.47 14.19 -1.32
C GLN A 82 -33.51 15.11 -0.54
N ASN A 83 -33.80 15.41 0.73
CA ASN A 83 -33.00 16.34 1.51
C ASN A 83 -31.79 15.66 2.13
N TYR A 84 -30.65 15.71 1.43
CA TYR A 84 -29.36 15.22 1.89
C TYR A 84 -28.38 16.33 2.31
N GLU A 85 -28.83 17.59 2.42
CA GLU A 85 -27.98 18.73 2.73
C GLU A 85 -27.14 18.55 3.99
N LYS A 86 -27.73 17.99 5.05
CA LYS A 86 -27.01 17.70 6.28
C LYS A 86 -25.90 16.66 6.05
N GLN A 87 -26.22 15.57 5.38
CA GLN A 87 -25.25 14.50 5.09
C GLN A 87 -24.12 15.01 4.19
N ILE A 88 -24.42 15.80 3.16
CA ILE A 88 -23.43 16.40 2.26
C ILE A 88 -22.50 17.34 3.03
N LYS A 89 -23.06 18.18 3.92
CA LYS A 89 -22.28 19.09 4.76
C LYS A 89 -21.36 18.34 5.72
N GLU A 90 -21.85 17.30 6.39
CA GLU A 90 -21.08 16.47 7.30
C GLU A 90 -19.98 15.69 6.54
N TYR A 91 -20.29 15.15 5.36
CA TYR A 91 -19.31 14.46 4.51
C TYR A 91 -18.20 15.40 4.03
N ARG A 92 -18.57 16.61 3.56
CA ARG A 92 -17.59 17.64 3.19
C ARG A 92 -16.69 18.02 4.35
N ALA A 93 -17.27 18.20 5.55
CA ALA A 93 -16.48 18.50 6.75
C ALA A 93 -15.51 17.39 7.09
N SER A 94 -15.92 16.12 7.03
CA SER A 94 -15.03 14.98 7.27
C SER A 94 -13.88 14.89 6.26
N LEU A 95 -14.15 15.16 4.98
CA LEU A 95 -13.09 15.21 3.95
C LEU A 95 -12.07 16.32 4.20
N LEU A 96 -12.54 17.52 4.59
CA LEU A 96 -11.66 18.65 4.89
C LEU A 96 -10.81 18.38 6.14
N ILE A 97 -11.42 17.83 7.20
CA ILE A 97 -10.70 17.46 8.43
C ILE A 97 -9.65 16.38 8.11
N TYR A 98 -10.03 15.34 7.37
CA TYR A 98 -9.11 14.29 6.96
C TYR A 98 -7.93 14.83 6.15
N ALA A 99 -8.18 15.65 5.13
CA ALA A 99 -7.13 16.25 4.31
C ALA A 99 -6.18 17.12 5.15
N TYR A 100 -6.72 17.91 6.08
CA TYR A 100 -5.93 18.74 6.99
C TYR A 100 -5.07 17.87 7.95
N GLN A 101 -5.65 16.83 8.54
CA GLN A 101 -4.93 15.90 9.40
C GLN A 101 -3.79 15.19 8.64
N GLN A 102 -4.01 14.76 7.38
CA GLN A 102 -2.97 14.15 6.56
C GLN A 102 -1.83 15.13 6.27
N GLU A 103 -2.15 16.37 5.95
CA GLU A 103 -1.14 17.41 5.70
C GLU A 103 -0.28 17.66 6.94
N LEU A 104 -0.88 17.78 8.12
CA LEU A 104 -0.16 17.98 9.38
C LEU A 104 0.72 16.78 9.75
N ILE A 105 0.24 15.56 9.51
CA ILE A 105 1.04 14.35 9.71
C ILE A 105 2.26 14.38 8.78
N ASN A 106 2.07 14.69 7.50
CA ASN A 106 3.17 14.73 6.54
C ASN A 106 4.22 15.79 6.88
N GLN A 107 3.79 16.91 7.47
CA GLN A 107 4.70 18.04 7.80
C GLN A 107 5.41 17.88 9.15
N ASN A 108 4.73 17.36 10.17
CA ASN A 108 5.17 17.53 11.55
C ASN A 108 5.25 16.22 12.36
N PHE A 109 4.70 15.12 11.85
CA PHE A 109 4.69 13.88 12.62
C PHE A 109 6.03 13.15 12.56
N ASP A 110 6.62 12.88 13.74
CA ASP A 110 7.83 12.06 13.86
C ASP A 110 7.50 10.58 13.68
N THR A 111 8.05 9.98 12.64
CA THR A 111 7.88 8.56 12.31
C THR A 111 8.96 7.68 12.94
N SER A 112 9.88 8.24 13.72
CA SER A 112 10.97 7.48 14.32
C SER A 112 10.47 6.62 15.50
N ILE A 113 10.73 5.32 15.43
CA ILE A 113 10.49 4.39 16.53
C ILE A 113 11.84 3.77 16.93
N SER A 114 12.26 4.01 18.15
CA SER A 114 13.51 3.47 18.67
C SER A 114 13.42 1.98 18.96
N LEU A 115 14.56 1.27 18.87
CA LEU A 115 14.64 -0.15 19.26
C LEU A 115 14.21 -0.38 20.71
N LYS A 116 14.47 0.59 21.60
CA LYS A 116 14.03 0.52 23.00
C LYS A 116 12.50 0.45 23.09
N GLN A 117 11.77 1.32 22.39
CA GLN A 117 10.31 1.30 22.38
C GLN A 117 9.75 -0.03 21.85
N VAL A 118 10.37 -0.57 20.79
CA VAL A 118 9.99 -1.87 20.23
C VAL A 118 10.22 -2.98 21.25
N THR A 119 11.37 -2.99 21.91
CA THR A 119 11.72 -4.00 22.92
C THR A 119 10.82 -3.91 24.16
N ASP A 120 10.55 -2.70 24.65
CA ASP A 120 9.66 -2.46 25.78
C ASP A 120 8.23 -2.96 25.49
N TYR A 121 7.71 -2.64 24.28
CA TYR A 121 6.39 -3.12 23.83
C TYR A 121 6.34 -4.63 23.71
N TYR A 122 7.36 -5.24 23.09
CA TYR A 122 7.46 -6.68 22.97
C TYR A 122 7.46 -7.36 24.34
N ASN A 123 8.25 -6.89 25.28
CA ASN A 123 8.36 -7.45 26.62
C ASN A 123 7.05 -7.31 27.41
N GLN A 124 6.33 -6.21 27.22
CA GLN A 124 5.03 -5.98 27.87
C GLN A 124 3.93 -6.92 27.36
N TYR A 125 3.95 -7.27 26.06
CA TYR A 125 2.90 -8.06 25.41
C TYR A 125 3.43 -9.40 24.88
N LYS A 126 4.52 -9.91 25.45
CA LYS A 126 5.25 -11.08 24.95
C LYS A 126 4.35 -12.30 24.71
N ASP A 127 3.39 -12.54 25.61
CA ASP A 127 2.50 -13.70 25.54
C ASP A 127 1.47 -13.62 24.40
N GLU A 128 1.29 -12.45 23.80
CA GLU A 128 0.42 -12.24 22.66
C GLU A 128 1.11 -12.59 21.34
N PHE A 129 2.46 -12.60 21.31
CA PHE A 129 3.25 -12.92 20.14
C PHE A 129 3.49 -14.42 20.02
N LYS A 130 2.46 -15.17 19.60
CA LYS A 130 2.58 -16.60 19.34
C LYS A 130 2.75 -16.89 17.87
N LEU A 131 3.69 -17.79 17.57
CA LEU A 131 3.90 -18.28 16.23
C LEU A 131 2.67 -19.03 15.73
N SER A 132 2.22 -18.70 14.53
CA SER A 132 1.17 -19.43 13.81
C SER A 132 1.71 -20.51 12.89
N LYS A 133 3.04 -20.56 12.69
CA LYS A 133 3.76 -21.51 11.85
C LYS A 133 5.11 -21.81 12.47
N ASN A 134 5.68 -22.99 12.12
CA ASN A 134 7.03 -23.35 12.52
C ASN A 134 8.06 -22.43 11.86
N ILE A 135 9.05 -22.00 12.63
CA ILE A 135 10.19 -21.24 12.14
C ILE A 135 11.49 -21.96 12.47
N PHE A 136 12.52 -21.70 11.70
CA PHE A 136 13.84 -22.23 11.95
C PHE A 136 14.93 -21.24 11.56
N LYS A 137 16.11 -21.46 12.13
CA LYS A 137 17.40 -20.92 11.68
C LYS A 137 18.16 -22.04 11.06
N GLY A 138 18.73 -21.86 9.86
CA GLY A 138 19.44 -22.94 9.20
C GLY A 138 19.83 -22.62 7.77
N ARG A 139 20.29 -23.62 7.06
CA ARG A 139 20.79 -23.53 5.69
C ARG A 139 19.99 -24.43 4.77
N PHE A 140 19.74 -23.94 3.58
CA PHE A 140 19.09 -24.68 2.50
C PHE A 140 19.88 -24.51 1.22
N ILE A 141 20.23 -25.64 0.56
CA ILE A 141 21.08 -25.61 -0.64
C ILE A 141 20.56 -26.65 -1.62
N VAL A 142 20.40 -26.26 -2.87
CA VAL A 142 19.99 -27.15 -3.97
C VAL A 142 21.10 -27.18 -5.02
N VAL A 143 21.58 -28.35 -5.32
CA VAL A 143 22.63 -28.55 -6.33
C VAL A 143 22.25 -29.66 -7.29
N ASP A 144 22.89 -29.69 -8.46
CA ASP A 144 22.80 -30.84 -9.37
C ASP A 144 23.44 -32.08 -8.75
N ARG A 145 22.88 -33.25 -9.00
CA ARG A 145 23.50 -34.55 -8.52
C ARG A 145 24.88 -34.80 -9.10
N SER A 146 25.17 -34.22 -10.25
CA SER A 146 26.47 -34.28 -10.93
C SER A 146 27.42 -33.16 -10.52
N ALA A 147 27.05 -32.28 -9.59
CA ALA A 147 27.88 -31.18 -9.15
C ALA A 147 29.21 -31.68 -8.57
N PRO A 148 30.32 -30.94 -8.77
CA PRO A 148 31.62 -31.36 -8.25
C PRO A 148 31.68 -31.22 -6.72
N LYS A 149 32.65 -31.90 -6.08
CA LYS A 149 32.97 -31.75 -4.66
C LYS A 149 31.81 -32.01 -3.66
N LEU A 150 30.85 -32.85 -4.01
CA LEU A 150 29.71 -33.17 -3.13
C LEU A 150 30.13 -33.76 -1.77
N ILE A 151 31.29 -34.46 -1.71
CA ILE A 151 31.85 -34.97 -0.45
C ILE A 151 32.20 -33.81 0.48
N ASN A 152 32.72 -32.73 -0.05
CA ASN A 152 33.05 -31.52 0.70
C ASN A 152 31.79 -30.78 1.14
N LEU A 153 30.84 -30.62 0.24
CA LEU A 153 29.54 -30.02 0.54
C LEU A 153 28.83 -30.73 1.71
N ASN A 154 28.88 -32.10 1.74
CA ASN A 154 28.34 -32.89 2.85
C ASN A 154 28.99 -32.60 4.22
N LYS A 155 30.19 -32.04 4.25
CA LYS A 155 30.86 -31.58 5.48
C LYS A 155 30.55 -30.15 5.78
N TRP A 156 30.66 -29.28 4.78
CA TRP A 156 30.52 -27.84 4.95
C TRP A 156 29.12 -27.38 5.39
N TYR A 157 28.05 -27.98 4.83
CA TYR A 157 26.68 -27.51 5.10
C TYR A 157 26.24 -27.67 6.56
N LYS A 158 26.94 -28.50 7.37
CA LYS A 158 26.70 -28.71 8.81
C LYS A 158 27.73 -28.02 9.69
N SER A 159 28.79 -27.46 9.11
CA SER A 159 29.91 -26.89 9.86
C SER A 159 29.65 -25.44 10.16
N ASP A 160 29.99 -24.99 11.38
CA ASP A 160 29.92 -23.60 11.81
C ASP A 160 31.32 -22.95 11.91
N THR A 161 32.37 -23.59 11.38
CA THR A 161 33.72 -23.01 11.33
C THR A 161 33.77 -21.96 10.20
N GLU A 162 34.44 -20.86 10.46
CA GLU A 162 34.56 -19.72 9.51
C GLU A 162 35.06 -20.20 8.13
N SER A 163 36.14 -20.99 8.11
CA SER A 163 36.69 -21.57 6.86
C SER A 163 35.68 -22.43 6.09
N SER A 164 34.87 -23.24 6.81
CA SER A 164 33.84 -24.05 6.13
C SER A 164 32.69 -23.22 5.60
N LEU A 165 32.36 -22.11 6.26
CA LEU A 165 31.33 -21.20 5.81
C LEU A 165 31.78 -20.41 4.59
N GLU A 166 33.04 -19.98 4.52
CA GLU A 166 33.65 -19.38 3.34
C GLU A 166 33.63 -20.35 2.15
N ASP A 167 34.16 -21.56 2.36
CA ASP A 167 34.16 -22.63 1.35
C ASP A 167 32.75 -22.96 0.85
N LEU A 168 31.76 -22.98 1.77
CA LEU A 168 30.35 -23.24 1.46
C LEU A 168 29.74 -22.12 0.60
N ASN A 169 30.00 -20.89 0.98
CA ASN A 169 29.52 -19.73 0.25
C ASN A 169 30.10 -19.70 -1.18
N ASP A 170 31.42 -19.89 -1.30
CA ASP A 170 32.09 -19.93 -2.60
C ASP A 170 31.59 -21.08 -3.48
N TYR A 171 31.35 -22.24 -2.86
CA TYR A 171 30.75 -23.36 -3.55
C TYR A 171 29.33 -23.08 -4.04
N CYS A 172 28.50 -22.51 -3.19
CA CYS A 172 27.12 -22.22 -3.54
C CYS A 172 27.02 -21.18 -4.67
N GLN A 173 27.85 -20.14 -4.66
CA GLN A 173 27.91 -19.15 -5.74
C GLN A 173 28.25 -19.77 -7.11
N GLN A 174 29.05 -20.84 -7.13
CA GLN A 174 29.50 -21.47 -8.37
C GLN A 174 28.57 -22.59 -8.87
N PHE A 175 27.99 -23.37 -7.96
CA PHE A 175 27.37 -24.65 -8.30
C PHE A 175 25.93 -24.82 -7.79
N ALA A 176 25.46 -23.99 -6.86
CA ALA A 176 24.09 -24.11 -6.39
C ALA A 176 23.09 -23.52 -7.37
N LYS A 177 21.97 -24.21 -7.57
CA LYS A 177 20.80 -23.67 -8.29
C LYS A 177 20.00 -22.71 -7.43
N GLU A 178 19.95 -23.02 -6.14
CA GLU A 178 19.31 -22.21 -5.13
C GLU A 178 20.01 -22.44 -3.78
N TYR A 179 20.18 -21.40 -2.99
CA TYR A 179 20.72 -21.53 -1.65
C TYR A 179 20.28 -20.43 -0.72
N TYR A 180 20.25 -20.74 0.57
CA TYR A 180 20.03 -19.83 1.69
C TYR A 180 21.05 -20.19 2.78
N LEU A 181 21.94 -19.25 3.12
CA LEU A 181 23.04 -19.44 4.08
C LEU A 181 22.97 -18.48 5.28
N GLU A 182 21.96 -17.62 5.36
CA GLU A 182 21.77 -16.67 6.47
C GLU A 182 21.16 -17.38 7.71
N ASP A 183 21.93 -18.31 8.28
CA ASP A 183 21.48 -19.21 9.33
C ASP A 183 21.33 -18.57 10.73
N ASP A 184 21.54 -17.28 10.85
CA ASP A 184 21.26 -16.47 12.05
C ASP A 184 19.88 -15.83 12.02
N ARG A 185 19.17 -15.86 10.88
CA ARG A 185 17.85 -15.28 10.72
C ARG A 185 16.74 -16.31 10.80
N TRP A 186 15.68 -15.98 11.51
CA TRP A 186 14.48 -16.80 11.55
C TRP A 186 13.75 -16.77 10.21
N GLN A 187 13.37 -17.95 9.73
CA GLN A 187 12.58 -18.14 8.51
C GLN A 187 11.43 -19.10 8.77
N TYR A 188 10.32 -18.91 8.06
CA TYR A 188 9.24 -19.90 8.09
C TYR A 188 9.69 -21.20 7.41
N PHE A 189 9.60 -22.32 8.12
CA PHE A 189 10.00 -23.60 7.56
C PHE A 189 9.19 -23.98 6.32
N SER A 190 7.91 -23.63 6.27
CA SER A 190 7.03 -23.87 5.13
C SER A 190 7.56 -23.33 3.79
N ILE A 191 8.37 -22.25 3.79
CA ILE A 191 8.98 -21.70 2.57
C ILE A 191 9.96 -22.70 1.94
N PHE A 192 10.75 -23.37 2.78
CA PHE A 192 11.74 -24.35 2.33
C PHE A 192 11.09 -25.72 2.08
N ASN A 193 10.10 -26.10 2.90
CA ASN A 193 9.37 -27.34 2.77
C ASN A 193 8.69 -27.47 1.38
N GLN A 194 8.14 -26.36 0.85
CA GLN A 194 7.56 -26.32 -0.50
C GLN A 194 8.57 -26.55 -1.64
N LYS A 195 9.87 -26.40 -1.35
CA LYS A 195 10.94 -26.58 -2.34
C LYS A 195 11.56 -27.96 -2.29
N LEU A 196 11.24 -28.75 -1.29
CA LEU A 196 11.72 -30.12 -1.15
C LEU A 196 11.04 -31.05 -2.17
N PRO A 197 11.74 -32.12 -2.62
CA PRO A 197 11.16 -33.09 -3.55
C PRO A 197 10.02 -33.89 -2.91
N GLU A 198 10.01 -33.99 -1.60
CA GLU A 198 8.97 -34.63 -0.79
C GLU A 198 8.51 -33.66 0.29
N PHE A 199 7.19 -33.39 0.33
CA PHE A 199 6.61 -32.46 1.30
C PHE A 199 6.55 -33.10 2.69
N ILE A 200 7.11 -32.41 3.68
CA ILE A 200 7.11 -32.84 5.08
C ILE A 200 5.81 -32.43 5.72
N ILE A 201 4.95 -33.39 6.03
CA ILE A 201 3.63 -33.16 6.64
C ILE A 201 3.77 -32.75 8.12
N GLU A 202 4.58 -33.51 8.88
CA GLU A 202 4.81 -33.31 10.31
C GLU A 202 6.02 -32.41 10.54
N GLU A 203 5.92 -31.13 10.16
CA GLU A 203 7.04 -30.17 10.24
C GLU A 203 7.65 -30.07 11.66
N SER A 204 6.80 -30.02 12.70
CA SER A 204 7.28 -29.91 14.09
C SER A 204 8.13 -31.11 14.48
N TYR A 205 7.65 -32.32 14.20
CA TYR A 205 8.42 -33.55 14.45
C TYR A 205 9.74 -33.58 13.68
N PHE A 206 9.70 -33.15 12.42
CA PHE A 206 10.89 -33.06 11.59
C PHE A 206 11.94 -32.11 12.18
N LEU A 207 11.53 -30.92 12.56
CA LEU A 207 12.42 -29.91 13.15
C LEU A 207 13.01 -30.35 14.49
N GLU A 208 12.24 -31.05 15.31
CA GLU A 208 12.68 -31.58 16.61
C GLU A 208 13.70 -32.72 16.49
N ASN A 209 13.59 -33.53 15.43
CA ASN A 209 14.38 -34.78 15.31
C ASN A 209 15.45 -34.73 14.23
N THR A 210 15.55 -33.63 13.45
CA THR A 210 16.48 -33.53 12.34
C THR A 210 17.41 -32.35 12.50
N LYS A 211 18.72 -32.60 12.54
CA LYS A 211 19.73 -31.53 12.54
C LYS A 211 20.27 -31.24 11.15
N GLY A 212 20.36 -32.22 10.31
CA GLY A 212 20.82 -32.07 8.92
C GLY A 212 20.50 -33.31 8.10
N VAL A 213 19.89 -33.09 6.95
CA VAL A 213 19.43 -34.12 6.04
C VAL A 213 19.68 -33.72 4.60
N VAL A 214 19.80 -34.70 3.73
CA VAL A 214 19.89 -34.51 2.28
C VAL A 214 18.76 -35.29 1.63
N PHE A 215 17.92 -34.61 0.88
CA PHE A 215 16.91 -35.20 0.01
C PHE A 215 17.45 -35.24 -1.42
N GLU A 216 16.94 -36.17 -2.21
CA GLU A 216 17.34 -36.32 -3.60
C GLU A 216 16.10 -36.61 -4.47
N ASP A 217 16.10 -36.04 -5.65
CA ASP A 217 15.23 -36.48 -6.76
C ASP A 217 16.11 -36.97 -7.92
N ASP A 218 15.52 -37.14 -9.11
CA ASP A 218 16.25 -37.67 -10.28
C ASP A 218 17.45 -36.81 -10.68
N ASN A 219 17.38 -35.47 -10.46
CA ASN A 219 18.36 -34.52 -10.95
C ASN A 219 19.08 -33.72 -9.87
N LEU A 220 18.45 -33.52 -8.71
CA LEU A 220 18.90 -32.56 -7.71
C LEU A 220 19.15 -33.22 -6.35
N ARG A 221 19.96 -32.52 -5.55
CA ARG A 221 20.16 -32.76 -4.12
C ARG A 221 19.80 -31.53 -3.34
N TYR A 222 19.08 -31.73 -2.24
CA TYR A 222 18.55 -30.71 -1.37
C TYR A 222 19.16 -30.90 0.01
N TYR A 223 20.02 -29.99 0.40
CA TYR A 223 20.68 -29.99 1.70
C TYR A 223 19.90 -29.08 2.64
N VAL A 224 19.46 -29.62 3.77
CA VAL A 224 18.78 -28.90 4.84
C VAL A 224 19.58 -29.04 6.11
N PHE A 225 19.98 -27.93 6.72
CA PHE A 225 20.62 -27.90 8.03
C PHE A 225 19.80 -27.03 8.97
N ILE A 226 19.42 -27.56 10.13
CA ILE A 226 18.63 -26.89 11.16
C ILE A 226 19.58 -26.56 12.31
N LYS A 227 19.81 -25.24 12.50
CA LYS A 227 20.66 -24.72 13.57
C LYS A 227 19.82 -24.52 14.85
N ASP A 228 18.64 -23.96 14.69
CA ASP A 228 17.68 -23.70 15.76
C ASP A 228 16.25 -23.72 15.19
N TYR A 229 15.24 -23.93 16.03
CA TYR A 229 13.84 -23.97 15.61
C TYR A 229 12.89 -23.54 16.73
N LEU A 230 11.73 -23.06 16.35
CA LEU A 230 10.59 -22.84 17.23
C LEU A 230 9.32 -23.35 16.53
N ILE A 231 8.55 -24.12 17.25
CA ILE A 231 7.30 -24.71 16.71
C ILE A 231 6.12 -23.76 16.88
N ASN A 232 5.08 -24.03 16.12
CA ASN A 232 3.79 -23.35 16.22
C ASN A 232 3.31 -23.28 17.69
N GLY A 233 2.79 -22.12 18.11
CA GLY A 233 2.36 -21.86 19.49
C GLY A 233 3.48 -21.38 20.43
N SER A 234 4.75 -21.51 20.08
CA SER A 234 5.87 -20.91 20.80
C SER A 234 5.80 -19.37 20.73
N ILE A 235 6.46 -18.69 21.67
CA ILE A 235 6.60 -17.23 21.61
C ILE A 235 7.49 -16.86 20.44
N SER A 236 6.98 -15.98 19.57
CA SER A 236 7.71 -15.48 18.40
C SER A 236 8.89 -14.61 18.84
N PRO A 237 10.08 -14.77 18.28
CA PRO A 237 11.22 -13.92 18.58
C PRO A 237 10.96 -12.45 18.21
N LEU A 238 11.55 -11.53 18.98
CA LEU A 238 11.46 -10.08 18.72
C LEU A 238 11.82 -9.73 17.28
N GLU A 239 12.84 -10.39 16.73
CA GLU A 239 13.29 -10.18 15.34
C GLU A 239 12.18 -10.37 14.31
N MET A 240 11.29 -11.34 14.54
CA MET A 240 10.15 -11.62 13.64
C MET A 240 9.00 -10.63 13.80
N GLU A 241 8.85 -10.03 14.99
CA GLU A 241 7.76 -9.14 15.33
C GLU A 241 8.13 -7.65 15.20
N GLN A 242 9.41 -7.33 15.04
CA GLN A 242 9.93 -5.97 15.09
C GLN A 242 9.21 -5.00 14.17
N GLU A 243 9.01 -5.35 12.92
CA GLU A 243 8.33 -4.48 11.95
C GLU A 243 6.85 -4.32 12.25
N LYS A 244 6.19 -5.38 12.70
CA LYS A 244 4.79 -5.33 13.13
C LYS A 244 4.62 -4.42 14.35
N ILE A 245 5.51 -4.54 15.34
CA ILE A 245 5.49 -3.70 16.54
C ILE A 245 5.75 -2.23 16.19
N LYS A 246 6.71 -1.94 15.31
CA LYS A 246 6.95 -0.58 14.82
C LYS A 246 5.68 0.02 14.20
N ASN A 247 4.99 -0.72 13.35
CA ASN A 247 3.76 -0.26 12.74
C ASN A 247 2.64 0.00 13.76
N VAL A 248 2.52 -0.85 14.78
CA VAL A 248 1.56 -0.65 15.88
C VAL A 248 1.90 0.63 16.66
N LEU A 249 3.16 0.82 17.02
CA LEU A 249 3.61 2.00 17.75
C LEU A 249 3.44 3.28 16.93
N LEU A 250 3.76 3.26 15.64
CA LEU A 250 3.53 4.39 14.73
C LEU A 250 2.05 4.77 14.67
N ASN A 251 1.16 3.78 14.53
CA ASN A 251 -0.28 4.04 14.49
C ASN A 251 -0.78 4.60 15.83
N LYS A 252 -0.30 4.08 16.96
CA LYS A 252 -0.62 4.60 18.30
C LYS A 252 -0.16 6.05 18.44
N ASN A 253 1.08 6.34 18.11
CA ASN A 253 1.64 7.70 18.18
C ASN A 253 0.89 8.67 17.26
N LYS A 254 0.47 8.22 16.07
CA LYS A 254 -0.33 9.02 15.13
C LYS A 254 -1.70 9.39 15.72
N ILE A 255 -2.39 8.44 16.35
CA ILE A 255 -3.69 8.70 16.99
C ILE A 255 -3.52 9.69 18.15
N GLU A 256 -2.47 9.53 18.96
CA GLU A 256 -2.19 10.41 20.08
C GLU A 256 -1.80 11.83 19.62
N TYR A 257 -1.00 11.95 18.58
CA TYR A 257 -0.67 13.23 17.94
C TYR A 257 -1.91 13.98 17.46
N LEU A 258 -2.82 13.29 16.74
CA LEU A 258 -4.06 13.91 16.27
C LEU A 258 -4.96 14.35 17.42
N LYS A 259 -5.03 13.57 18.49
CA LYS A 259 -5.80 13.92 19.69
C LYS A 259 -5.21 15.18 20.38
N GLN A 260 -3.90 15.22 20.55
CA GLN A 260 -3.23 16.40 21.11
C GLN A 260 -3.47 17.65 20.27
N LEU A 261 -3.42 17.51 18.93
CA LEU A 261 -3.74 18.58 18.00
C LEU A 261 -5.18 19.10 18.18
N GLU A 262 -6.16 18.19 18.28
CA GLU A 262 -7.57 18.57 18.51
C GLU A 262 -7.73 19.33 19.83
N ASP A 263 -7.07 18.88 20.89
CA ASP A 263 -7.08 19.52 22.20
C ASP A 263 -6.43 20.93 22.14
N GLU A 264 -5.30 21.06 21.44
CA GLU A 264 -4.63 22.36 21.24
C GLU A 264 -5.49 23.34 20.45
N LEU A 265 -6.13 22.89 19.37
CA LEU A 265 -7.06 23.71 18.56
C LEU A 265 -8.24 24.18 19.41
N TYR A 266 -8.78 23.32 20.27
CA TYR A 266 -9.86 23.67 21.19
C TYR A 266 -9.42 24.73 22.20
N GLN A 267 -8.30 24.54 22.86
CA GLN A 267 -7.75 25.50 23.84
C GLN A 267 -7.44 26.87 23.20
N ASN A 268 -6.84 26.84 22.01
CA ASN A 268 -6.59 28.08 21.24
C ASN A 268 -7.90 28.79 20.85
N GLY A 269 -8.95 28.02 20.49
CA GLY A 269 -10.28 28.54 20.21
C GLY A 269 -10.89 29.26 21.41
N LEU A 270 -10.72 28.72 22.62
CA LEU A 270 -11.16 29.35 23.87
C LEU A 270 -10.37 30.62 24.16
N ALA A 271 -9.05 30.57 24.09
CA ALA A 271 -8.16 31.71 24.35
C ALA A 271 -8.43 32.88 23.40
N LEU A 272 -8.71 32.60 22.13
CA LEU A 272 -9.03 33.62 21.12
C LEU A 272 -10.52 34.03 21.10
N LYS A 273 -11.31 33.59 22.09
CA LYS A 273 -12.76 33.86 22.20
C LYS A 273 -13.56 33.52 20.93
N LYS A 274 -13.11 32.52 20.16
CA LYS A 274 -13.82 32.00 18.97
C LYS A 274 -14.96 31.04 19.34
N ILE A 275 -14.95 30.52 20.56
CA ILE A 275 -15.95 29.58 21.09
C ILE A 275 -16.91 30.35 21.98
N LYS A 276 -18.21 30.21 21.73
CA LYS A 276 -19.29 30.73 22.60
C LYS A 276 -20.17 29.55 22.98
N ILE A 277 -20.33 29.31 24.28
CA ILE A 277 -21.24 28.32 24.86
C ILE A 277 -22.40 29.09 25.47
N TYR A 278 -23.61 28.71 25.10
CA TYR A 278 -24.83 29.37 25.55
C TYR A 278 -25.59 28.49 26.53
#